data_cc957928397a3f017b9c5153ee8898fb
#
_entry.id   cc957928397a3f017b9c5153ee8898fb
#
_cell.length_a   1.000
_cell.length_b   1.000
_cell.length_c   1.000
_cell.angle_alpha   90.00
_cell.angle_beta   90.00
_cell.angle_gamma   90.00
#
_symmetry.space_group_name_H-M   'P 1'
#
loop_
_entity.id
_entity.type
_entity.pdbx_description
1 polymer ?
#
loop_
_entity_poly.entity_id
_entity_poly.type
_entity_poly.pdbx_seq_one_letter_code
_entity_poly.pdbx_strand_id
1 'polypeptide(L)'
;MIEVRFHGRGGQGAVTAARLLADAAFQEGKYCQAFPSFGAERRGAPVLAFTRIDSRPIRIRTEVYEPNHVVVLDPTLLDAVNVTAGLKKGGII
;
A
#
# COMPACT_ATOMS: atom_id res chain seq x y z
N MET A 1 -11.04 6.06 7.61
CA MET A 1 -10.34 4.99 6.87
C MET A 1 -8.86 5.31 6.80
N ILE A 2 -8.03 4.31 7.06
CA ILE A 2 -6.57 4.43 6.90
C ILE A 2 -6.19 3.74 5.61
N GLU A 3 -5.44 4.44 4.77
CA GLU A 3 -4.97 3.92 3.49
C GLU A 3 -3.46 3.96 3.44
N VAL A 4 -2.84 2.83 3.12
CA VAL A 4 -1.40 2.66 3.09
C VAL A 4 -0.98 2.21 1.70
N ARG A 5 0.05 2.84 1.15
CA ARG A 5 0.63 2.47 -0.14
C ARG A 5 2.04 1.94 0.09
N PHE A 6 2.29 0.75 -0.43
CA PHE A 6 3.59 0.10 -0.35
C PHE A 6 4.29 0.20 -1.70
N HIS A 7 5.50 0.72 -1.70
CA HIS A 7 6.36 0.79 -2.88
C HIS A 7 7.46 -0.25 -2.76
N GLY A 8 7.61 -1.07 -3.76
CA GLY A 8 8.67 -2.08 -3.83
C GLY A 8 9.02 -2.38 -5.27
N ARG A 9 9.83 -3.40 -5.48
CA ARG A 9 10.10 -3.95 -6.80
C ARG A 9 9.56 -5.36 -6.87
N GLY A 10 9.32 -5.86 -8.08
CA GLY A 10 8.84 -7.22 -8.26
C GLY A 10 9.74 -8.21 -7.50
N GLY A 11 9.13 -9.07 -6.70
CA GLY A 11 9.83 -10.05 -5.89
C GLY A 11 10.24 -9.59 -4.49
N GLN A 12 9.98 -8.35 -4.10
CA GLN A 12 10.34 -7.85 -2.76
C GLN A 12 9.26 -8.02 -1.71
N GLY A 13 8.11 -8.58 -2.07
CA GLY A 13 7.05 -8.86 -1.10
C GLY A 13 6.18 -7.69 -0.71
N ALA A 14 6.03 -6.67 -1.58
CA ALA A 14 5.14 -5.55 -1.30
C ALA A 14 3.70 -6.03 -1.07
N VAL A 15 3.21 -6.96 -1.89
CA VAL A 15 1.88 -7.53 -1.73
C VAL A 15 1.78 -8.31 -0.43
N THR A 16 2.82 -9.08 -0.08
CA THR A 16 2.87 -9.81 1.18
C THR A 16 2.83 -8.86 2.38
N ALA A 17 3.60 -7.78 2.33
CA ALA A 17 3.60 -6.78 3.40
C ALA A 17 2.21 -6.14 3.58
N ALA A 18 1.55 -5.80 2.46
CA ALA A 18 0.21 -5.23 2.50
C ALA A 18 -0.79 -6.20 3.14
N ARG A 19 -0.70 -7.48 2.81
CA ARG A 19 -1.56 -8.52 3.39
C ARG A 19 -1.29 -8.75 4.87
N LEU A 20 -0.03 -8.73 5.28
CA LEU A 20 0.33 -8.87 6.70
C LEU A 20 -0.26 -7.75 7.54
N LEU A 21 -0.21 -6.53 7.04
CA LEU A 21 -0.82 -5.40 7.74
C LEU A 21 -2.34 -5.58 7.84
N ALA A 22 -2.99 -6.01 6.76
CA ALA A 22 -4.42 -6.28 6.77
C ALA A 22 -4.79 -7.38 7.76
N ASP A 23 -4.01 -8.47 7.80
CA ASP A 23 -4.25 -9.56 8.74
C ASP A 23 -4.13 -9.10 10.18
N ALA A 24 -3.13 -8.27 10.49
CA ALA A 24 -2.96 -7.71 11.83
C ALA A 24 -4.16 -6.85 12.23
N ALA A 25 -4.65 -6.02 11.32
CA ALA A 25 -5.82 -5.18 11.56
C ALA A 25 -7.09 -6.02 11.75
N PHE A 26 -7.24 -7.07 10.98
CA PHE A 26 -8.38 -7.98 11.10
C PHE A 26 -8.42 -8.64 12.48
N GLN A 27 -7.28 -9.03 13.02
CA GLN A 27 -7.19 -9.62 14.34
C GLN A 27 -7.62 -8.64 15.45
N GLU A 28 -7.55 -7.35 15.19
CA GLU A 28 -8.01 -6.30 16.10
C GLU A 28 -9.48 -5.93 15.89
N GLY A 29 -10.20 -6.68 15.07
CA GLY A 29 -11.61 -6.45 14.81
C GLY A 29 -11.91 -5.37 13.78
N LYS A 30 -10.94 -4.99 12.98
CA LYS A 30 -11.12 -3.98 11.92
C LYS A 30 -11.51 -4.66 10.61
N TYR A 31 -12.19 -3.89 9.75
CA TYR A 31 -12.35 -4.29 8.36
C TYR A 31 -11.11 -3.87 7.59
N CYS A 32 -10.66 -4.71 6.67
CA CYS A 32 -9.43 -4.44 5.93
C CYS A 32 -9.51 -5.00 4.52
N GLN A 33 -8.66 -4.45 3.66
CA GLN A 33 -8.56 -4.80 2.26
C GLN A 33 -7.09 -4.68 1.87
N ALA A 34 -6.56 -5.69 1.20
CA ALA A 34 -5.18 -5.65 0.69
C ALA A 34 -5.18 -6.16 -0.74
N PHE A 35 -4.49 -5.44 -1.63
CA PHE A 35 -4.48 -5.80 -3.05
C PHE A 35 -3.27 -5.19 -3.75
N PRO A 36 -2.81 -5.80 -4.86
CA PRO A 36 -1.73 -5.25 -5.66
C PRO A 36 -2.26 -4.16 -6.60
N SER A 37 -1.33 -3.39 -7.17
CA SER A 37 -1.63 -2.54 -8.31
C SER A 37 -2.12 -3.39 -9.48
N PHE A 38 -3.04 -2.86 -10.28
CA PHE A 38 -3.65 -3.58 -11.39
C PHE A 38 -2.80 -3.58 -12.67
N GLY A 39 -1.60 -3.02 -12.64
CA GLY A 39 -0.67 -3.10 -13.76
C GLY A 39 0.06 -4.44 -13.81
N ALA A 40 0.70 -4.72 -14.95
CA ALA A 40 1.52 -5.92 -15.08
C ALA A 40 2.74 -5.84 -14.18
N GLU A 41 2.96 -6.88 -13.37
CA GLU A 41 4.13 -6.98 -12.51
C GLU A 41 5.28 -7.60 -13.29
N ARG A 42 6.46 -6.99 -13.21
CA ARG A 42 7.69 -7.51 -13.78
C ARG A 42 8.76 -7.58 -12.70
N ARG A 43 9.53 -8.64 -12.69
CA ARG A 43 10.63 -8.79 -11.74
C ARG A 43 11.60 -7.60 -11.86
N GLY A 44 11.90 -6.96 -10.73
CA GLY A 44 12.78 -5.80 -10.68
C GLY A 44 12.14 -4.48 -11.05
N ALA A 45 10.94 -4.48 -11.66
CA ALA A 45 10.21 -3.25 -11.96
C ALA A 45 9.52 -2.71 -10.71
N PRO A 46 9.28 -1.39 -10.62
CA PRO A 46 8.51 -0.81 -9.51
C PRO A 46 7.10 -1.42 -9.45
N VAL A 47 6.68 -1.82 -8.26
CA VAL A 47 5.34 -2.35 -8.01
C VAL A 47 4.72 -1.64 -6.83
N LEU A 48 3.38 -1.56 -6.84
CA LEU A 48 2.61 -0.98 -5.75
C LEU A 48 1.70 -2.04 -5.14
N ALA A 49 1.50 -1.94 -3.85
CA ALA A 49 0.46 -2.69 -3.15
C ALA A 49 -0.21 -1.76 -2.15
N PHE A 50 -1.41 -2.10 -1.76
CA PHE A 50 -2.25 -1.22 -0.95
C PHE A 50 -2.93 -1.97 0.17
N THR A 51 -3.11 -1.28 1.30
CA THR A 51 -3.95 -1.77 2.41
C THR A 51 -4.90 -0.66 2.81
N ARG A 52 -6.17 -1.01 2.99
CA ARG A 52 -7.19 -0.14 3.58
C ARG A 52 -7.67 -0.76 4.88
N ILE A 53 -7.82 0.06 5.91
CA ILE A 53 -8.27 -0.35 7.24
C ILE A 53 -9.35 0.61 7.70
N ASP A 54 -10.49 0.08 8.17
CA ASP A 54 -11.57 0.90 8.69
C ASP A 54 -12.33 0.13 9.77
N SER A 55 -13.02 0.87 10.61
CA SER A 55 -13.95 0.29 11.58
C SER A 55 -15.30 -0.09 10.94
N ARG A 56 -15.52 0.27 9.69
CA ARG A 56 -16.73 -0.02 8.90
C ARG A 56 -16.37 -0.84 7.67
N PRO A 57 -17.32 -1.59 7.09
CA PRO A 57 -17.04 -2.34 5.86
C PRO A 57 -16.50 -1.45 4.74
N ILE A 58 -15.49 -1.94 4.05
CA ILE A 58 -14.82 -1.20 2.97
C ILE A 58 -15.44 -1.61 1.65
N ARG A 59 -16.00 -0.65 0.92
CA ARG A 59 -16.69 -0.90 -0.35
C ARG A 59 -15.98 -0.29 -1.56
N ILE A 60 -14.88 0.45 -1.32
CA ILE A 60 -14.09 1.07 -2.38
C ILE A 60 -13.25 0.00 -3.06
N ARG A 61 -13.17 0.05 -4.40
CA ARG A 61 -12.44 -0.93 -5.21
C ARG A 61 -11.31 -0.32 -6.03
N THR A 62 -11.11 0.99 -5.92
CA THR A 62 -10.05 1.68 -6.67
C THR A 62 -8.71 1.55 -5.95
N GLU A 63 -7.62 1.84 -6.69
CA GLU A 63 -6.30 1.99 -6.10
C GLU A 63 -6.28 3.19 -5.14
N VAL A 64 -5.29 3.23 -4.27
CA VAL A 64 -5.14 4.30 -3.30
C VAL A 64 -4.35 5.44 -3.95
N TYR A 65 -4.99 6.58 -4.15
CA TYR A 65 -4.35 7.75 -4.75
C TYR A 65 -3.87 8.77 -3.72
N GLU A 66 -4.48 8.77 -2.54
CA GLU A 66 -4.16 9.71 -1.46
C GLU A 66 -3.91 8.95 -0.15
N PRO A 67 -2.76 8.25 -0.02
CA PRO A 67 -2.51 7.44 1.16
C PRO A 67 -2.27 8.27 2.41
N ASN A 68 -2.60 7.72 3.57
CA ASN A 68 -2.25 8.26 4.86
C ASN A 68 -0.79 7.96 5.20
N HIS A 69 -0.30 6.80 4.76
CA HIS A 69 1.06 6.34 5.00
C HIS A 69 1.65 5.75 3.74
N VAL A 70 2.95 5.92 3.58
CA VAL A 70 3.70 5.34 2.46
C VAL A 70 4.84 4.52 3.04
N VAL A 71 4.97 3.28 2.59
CA VAL A 71 6.06 2.38 2.96
C VAL A 71 6.90 2.12 1.72
N VAL A 72 8.21 2.35 1.82
CA VAL A 72 9.15 2.14 0.72
C VAL A 72 10.08 1.00 1.10
N LEU A 73 9.98 -0.09 0.35
CA LEU A 73 10.77 -1.31 0.61
C LEU A 73 12.14 -1.29 -0.08
N ASP A 74 12.30 -0.45 -1.10
CA ASP A 74 13.56 -0.32 -1.83
C ASP A 74 13.94 1.16 -1.91
N PRO A 75 15.07 1.55 -1.28
CA PRO A 75 15.48 2.96 -1.28
C PRO A 75 15.78 3.52 -2.66
N THR A 76 16.09 2.69 -3.65
CA THR A 76 16.33 3.18 -5.02
C THR A 76 15.08 3.77 -5.65
N LEU A 77 13.89 3.42 -5.15
CA LEU A 77 12.63 3.96 -5.64
C LEU A 77 12.45 5.43 -5.28
N LEU A 78 13.17 5.95 -4.30
CA LEU A 78 13.12 7.36 -3.95
C LEU A 78 13.58 8.24 -5.10
N ASP A 79 14.47 7.75 -5.94
CA ASP A 79 14.97 8.47 -7.12
C ASP A 79 14.18 8.13 -8.38
N ALA A 80 13.56 6.96 -8.43
CA ALA A 80 12.91 6.46 -9.64
C ALA A 80 11.44 6.89 -9.76
N VAL A 81 10.74 7.05 -8.63
CA VAL A 81 9.32 7.38 -8.61
C VAL A 81 9.02 8.38 -7.51
N ASN A 82 7.93 9.15 -7.67
CA ASN A 82 7.48 10.06 -6.64
C ASN A 82 6.66 9.28 -5.61
N VAL A 83 7.36 8.73 -4.59
CA VAL A 83 6.72 7.87 -3.58
C VAL A 83 5.77 8.65 -2.66
N THR A 84 5.83 9.97 -2.63
CA THR A 84 4.95 10.81 -1.83
C THR A 84 3.75 11.33 -2.61
N ALA A 85 3.59 10.96 -3.88
CA ALA A 85 2.49 11.44 -4.70
C ALA A 85 1.14 11.16 -4.02
N GLY A 86 0.34 12.20 -3.83
CA GLY A 86 -0.98 12.09 -3.21
C GLY A 86 -0.98 11.89 -1.70
N LEU A 87 0.20 11.82 -1.04
CA LEU A 87 0.26 11.62 0.41
C LEU A 87 -0.55 12.72 1.12
N LYS A 88 -1.46 12.32 2.00
CA LYS A 88 -2.31 13.25 2.72
C LYS A 88 -1.50 14.12 3.68
N LYS A 89 -1.97 15.35 3.89
CA LYS A 89 -1.38 16.25 4.87
C LYS A 89 -1.32 15.57 6.23
N GLY A 90 -0.14 15.58 6.85
CA GLY A 90 0.08 14.89 8.11
C GLY A 90 0.36 13.40 7.94
N GLY A 91 0.44 12.90 6.71
CA GLY A 91 0.79 11.52 6.45
C GLY A 91 2.24 11.22 6.78
N ILE A 92 2.57 9.93 6.91
CA ILE A 92 3.89 9.43 7.31
C ILE A 92 4.45 8.54 6.21
N ILE A 93 5.73 8.66 5.99
CA ILE A 93 6.48 7.81 5.08
C ILE A 93 7.20 6.71 5.83
#